data_3db0808c3b816c14cdf4a1c616a8db36
#
_entry.id   3db0808c3b816c14cdf4a1c616a8db36
#
_cell.length_a   1.000
_cell.length_b   1.000
_cell.length_c   1.000
_cell.angle_alpha   90.00
_cell.angle_beta   90.00
_cell.angle_gamma   90.00
#
_symmetry.space_group_name_H-M   'P 1'
#
loop_
_entity.id
_entity.type
_entity.pdbx_description
1 polymer ?
#
loop_
_entity_poly.entity_id
_entity_poly.type
_entity_poly.pdbx_seq_one_letter_code
_entity_poly.pdbx_strand_id
1 'polypeptide(L)'
;ITQPLLSNSVNVVWNQVWFDVLLEYPISSDQSAFSMRPGMERLAARVVTTLRFLPPGGAVRAYEFDGDPGVVPLDPRWHQAAWRFVESGFFHILSGADHLLFLLCLVIPFRRIRPLIGVVTAFTIAHSLTLAASAYGLAPDVGWFPPLIETLIALSIVWMALENIVGVTPQNRRWMFALGFGLVHGFGFSFALGQTLQFAGEHLLTSLLAFNVGVEIGQLLVLIVLVPAL
;
A
#
# COMPACT_ATOMS: atom_id res chain seq x y z
N ILE A 1 -34.83 13.35 18.61
CA ILE A 1 -36.10 12.77 18.09
C ILE A 1 -36.02 11.28 18.37
N THR A 2 -36.57 10.84 19.52
CA THR A 2 -36.66 9.41 19.86
C THR A 2 -37.73 8.76 18.99
N GLN A 3 -37.35 7.95 18.02
CA GLN A 3 -38.29 7.08 17.35
C GLN A 3 -38.76 5.99 18.31
N PRO A 4 -40.07 5.62 18.29
CA PRO A 4 -40.61 4.57 19.17
C PRO A 4 -39.92 3.21 18.84
N LEU A 5 -39.54 2.50 19.90
CA LEU A 5 -39.02 1.12 19.78
C LEU A 5 -40.06 0.26 19.02
N LEU A 6 -39.59 -0.42 17.96
CA LEU A 6 -40.41 -1.36 17.21
C LEU A 6 -40.94 -2.46 18.17
N SER A 7 -42.24 -2.75 18.10
CA SER A 7 -42.83 -3.82 18.89
C SER A 7 -42.24 -5.17 18.50
N ASN A 8 -42.06 -6.10 19.45
CA ASN A 8 -41.49 -7.43 19.27
C ASN A 8 -42.19 -8.36 18.24
N SER A 9 -43.18 -7.85 17.50
CA SER A 9 -43.99 -8.61 16.54
C SER A 9 -43.76 -8.29 15.07
N VAL A 10 -42.76 -7.42 14.75
CA VAL A 10 -42.42 -7.10 13.35
C VAL A 10 -41.45 -8.14 12.84
N ASN A 11 -41.84 -8.91 11.80
CA ASN A 11 -40.92 -9.75 11.04
C ASN A 11 -39.96 -8.85 10.29
N VAL A 12 -38.77 -8.62 10.85
CA VAL A 12 -37.74 -7.79 10.26
C VAL A 12 -36.92 -8.69 9.30
N VAL A 13 -36.91 -8.34 8.04
CA VAL A 13 -36.01 -8.97 7.06
C VAL A 13 -34.62 -8.37 7.26
N TRP A 14 -33.70 -9.15 7.82
CA TRP A 14 -32.37 -8.70 8.28
C TRP A 14 -31.53 -7.95 7.24
N ASN A 15 -31.72 -8.23 5.96
CA ASN A 15 -31.03 -7.54 4.86
C ASN A 15 -31.61 -6.14 4.56
N GLN A 16 -32.66 -5.72 5.26
CA GLN A 16 -33.33 -4.41 5.09
C GLN A 16 -33.35 -3.59 6.39
N VAL A 17 -32.60 -4.03 7.41
CA VAL A 17 -32.54 -3.34 8.70
C VAL A 17 -31.48 -2.26 8.69
N TRP A 18 -31.88 -1.04 9.00
CA TRP A 18 -31.00 0.06 9.32
C TRP A 18 -30.97 0.22 10.84
N PHE A 19 -29.76 0.34 11.38
CA PHE A 19 -29.56 0.52 12.81
C PHE A 19 -28.70 1.76 13.02
N ASP A 20 -29.29 2.84 13.52
CA ASP A 20 -28.62 4.08 13.84
C ASP A 20 -28.37 4.17 15.33
N VAL A 21 -27.13 4.36 15.73
CA VAL A 21 -26.73 4.57 17.13
C VAL A 21 -25.93 5.85 17.26
N LEU A 22 -26.36 6.74 18.10
CA LEU A 22 -25.59 7.89 18.54
C LEU A 22 -24.94 7.57 19.88
N LEU A 23 -23.61 7.62 19.92
CA LEU A 23 -22.82 7.44 21.12
C LEU A 23 -22.08 8.73 21.41
N GLU A 24 -22.23 9.24 22.62
CA GLU A 24 -21.54 10.43 23.09
C GLU A 24 -20.57 10.06 24.21
N TYR A 25 -19.32 10.48 24.05
CA TYR A 25 -18.27 10.27 25.04
C TYR A 25 -17.67 11.61 25.47
N PRO A 26 -17.45 11.83 26.76
CA PRO A 26 -16.71 13.00 27.21
C PRO A 26 -15.27 12.93 26.72
N ILE A 27 -14.79 14.00 26.12
CA ILE A 27 -13.41 14.14 25.66
C ILE A 27 -12.71 15.22 26.47
N SER A 28 -11.41 15.07 26.72
CA SER A 28 -10.61 16.03 27.48
C SER A 28 -10.30 17.29 26.65
N SER A 29 -10.15 17.13 25.34
CA SER A 29 -9.83 18.20 24.38
C SER A 29 -10.14 17.73 22.96
N ASP A 30 -10.52 18.65 22.09
CA ASP A 30 -10.60 18.45 20.63
C ASP A 30 -9.23 18.20 19.96
N GLN A 31 -8.13 18.55 20.68
CA GLN A 31 -6.75 18.30 20.30
C GLN A 31 -6.24 16.92 20.78
N SER A 32 -7.10 16.11 21.39
CA SER A 32 -6.70 14.78 21.86
C SER A 32 -6.43 13.83 20.70
N ALA A 33 -5.48 12.92 20.89
CA ALA A 33 -5.24 11.84 19.93
C ALA A 33 -6.36 10.79 20.05
N PHE A 34 -7.11 10.61 19.00
CA PHE A 34 -8.21 9.64 18.95
C PHE A 34 -7.76 8.35 18.28
N SER A 35 -8.25 7.23 18.82
CA SER A 35 -8.12 5.92 18.19
C SER A 35 -9.46 5.20 18.27
N MET A 36 -9.71 4.31 17.30
CA MET A 36 -10.92 3.52 17.22
C MET A 36 -10.59 2.06 16.97
N ARG A 37 -11.38 1.16 17.60
CA ARG A 37 -11.44 -0.25 17.23
C ARG A 37 -12.89 -0.56 16.84
N PRO A 38 -13.20 -0.88 15.58
CA PRO A 38 -14.58 -1.12 15.13
C PRO A 38 -15.27 -2.26 15.85
N GLY A 39 -14.60 -3.39 16.06
CA GLY A 39 -15.12 -4.54 16.83
C GLY A 39 -16.40 -5.18 16.28
N MET A 40 -16.69 -4.98 14.99
CA MET A 40 -17.94 -5.39 14.34
C MET A 40 -17.81 -6.72 13.56
N GLU A 41 -16.65 -7.36 13.60
CA GLU A 41 -16.33 -8.59 12.84
C GLU A 41 -17.26 -9.77 13.13
N ARG A 42 -17.97 -9.74 14.27
CA ARG A 42 -18.91 -10.79 14.69
C ARG A 42 -20.32 -10.66 14.11
N LEU A 43 -20.61 -9.54 13.43
CA LEU A 43 -21.96 -9.27 12.93
C LEU A 43 -22.28 -10.06 11.65
N ALA A 44 -21.28 -10.39 10.83
CA ALA A 44 -21.46 -11.14 9.59
C ALA A 44 -20.17 -11.87 9.19
N ALA A 45 -20.26 -12.74 8.19
CA ALA A 45 -19.11 -13.46 7.62
C ALA A 45 -18.10 -12.51 6.97
N ARG A 46 -18.57 -11.38 6.44
CA ARG A 46 -17.77 -10.27 5.95
C ARG A 46 -18.38 -8.96 6.39
N VAL A 47 -17.60 -8.13 7.05
CA VAL A 47 -18.00 -6.80 7.52
C VAL A 47 -17.04 -5.76 6.96
N VAL A 48 -17.57 -4.83 6.18
CA VAL A 48 -16.85 -3.65 5.73
C VAL A 48 -17.29 -2.48 6.58
N THR A 49 -16.35 -1.88 7.30
CA THR A 49 -16.62 -0.71 8.17
C THR A 49 -16.08 0.54 7.51
N THR A 50 -16.96 1.49 7.21
CA THR A 50 -16.57 2.82 6.74
C THR A 50 -16.66 3.81 7.89
N LEU A 51 -15.54 4.44 8.23
CA LEU A 51 -15.44 5.47 9.26
C LEU A 51 -15.15 6.82 8.62
N ARG A 52 -15.91 7.84 8.96
CA ARG A 52 -15.64 9.23 8.60
C ARG A 52 -15.22 10.00 9.85
N PHE A 53 -13.95 10.33 9.94
CA PHE A 53 -13.41 11.17 11.01
C PHE A 53 -13.46 12.63 10.59
N LEU A 54 -14.10 13.47 11.41
CA LEU A 54 -14.32 14.89 11.17
C LEU A 54 -13.61 15.70 12.28
N PRO A 55 -12.32 15.97 12.16
CA PRO A 55 -11.62 16.79 13.15
C PRO A 55 -12.07 18.25 13.05
N PRO A 56 -12.14 18.99 14.18
CA PRO A 56 -12.47 20.40 14.15
C PRO A 56 -11.49 21.20 13.30
N GLY A 57 -11.99 21.90 12.29
CA GLY A 57 -11.17 22.74 11.38
C GLY A 57 -10.28 21.97 10.41
N GLY A 58 -10.34 20.64 10.40
CA GLY A 58 -9.56 19.77 9.50
C GLY A 58 -10.37 19.18 8.35
N ALA A 59 -9.67 18.55 7.40
CA ALA A 59 -10.31 17.83 6.32
C ALA A 59 -10.96 16.53 6.83
N VAL A 60 -12.10 16.17 6.24
CA VAL A 60 -12.76 14.88 6.50
C VAL A 60 -11.87 13.75 6.05
N ARG A 61 -11.60 12.80 6.94
CA ARG A 61 -10.81 11.58 6.64
C ARG A 61 -11.75 10.39 6.60
N ALA A 62 -11.74 9.65 5.50
CA ALA A 62 -12.51 8.43 5.34
C ALA A 62 -11.57 7.22 5.52
N TYR A 63 -12.00 6.28 6.33
CA TYR A 63 -11.35 4.99 6.55
C TYR A 63 -12.31 3.89 6.14
N GLU A 64 -11.77 2.86 5.52
CA GLU A 64 -12.50 1.65 5.19
C GLU A 64 -11.72 0.43 5.68
N PHE A 65 -12.39 -0.44 6.44
CA PHE A 65 -11.80 -1.64 7.02
C PHE A 65 -12.60 -2.86 6.60
N ASP A 66 -11.91 -3.88 6.07
CA ASP A 66 -12.48 -5.21 5.86
C ASP A 66 -12.09 -6.08 7.05
N GLY A 67 -13.09 -6.45 7.87
CA GLY A 67 -12.89 -7.18 9.13
C GLY A 67 -12.40 -6.32 10.30
N ASP A 68 -11.59 -6.90 11.21
CA ASP A 68 -11.04 -6.21 12.38
C ASP A 68 -9.62 -5.66 12.11
N PRO A 69 -9.46 -4.35 11.95
CA PRO A 69 -8.16 -3.72 11.77
C PRO A 69 -7.38 -3.59 13.11
N GLY A 70 -7.95 -4.01 14.24
CA GLY A 70 -7.44 -3.71 15.57
C GLY A 70 -7.67 -2.25 15.97
N VAL A 71 -6.78 -1.71 16.80
CA VAL A 71 -6.83 -0.30 17.22
C VAL A 71 -6.18 0.60 16.17
N VAL A 72 -6.99 1.47 15.57
CA VAL A 72 -6.54 2.40 14.52
C VAL A 72 -6.45 3.81 15.08
N PRO A 73 -5.26 4.44 15.10
CA PRO A 73 -5.13 5.86 15.42
C PRO A 73 -5.69 6.71 14.27
N LEU A 74 -6.62 7.64 14.60
CA LEU A 74 -7.29 8.48 13.61
C LEU A 74 -6.48 9.73 13.24
N ASP A 75 -5.52 10.09 14.08
CA ASP A 75 -4.58 11.19 13.84
C ASP A 75 -3.16 10.81 14.24
N PRO A 76 -2.48 9.97 13.43
CA PRO A 76 -1.14 9.52 13.75
C PRO A 76 -0.16 10.70 13.66
N ARG A 77 0.80 10.75 14.60
CA ARG A 77 1.96 11.64 14.46
C ARG A 77 2.80 11.23 13.27
N TRP A 78 3.50 12.17 12.66
CA TRP A 78 4.31 11.92 11.45
C TRP A 78 5.25 10.71 11.56
N HIS A 79 5.88 10.49 12.73
CA HIS A 79 6.79 9.35 12.94
C HIS A 79 6.06 8.01 13.08
N GLN A 80 4.82 8.01 13.58
CA GLN A 80 3.97 6.80 13.64
C GLN A 80 3.51 6.41 12.25
N ALA A 81 3.08 7.39 11.46
CA ALA A 81 2.76 7.19 10.06
C ALA A 81 4.00 6.69 9.29
N ALA A 82 5.14 7.38 9.43
CA ALA A 82 6.39 7.00 8.77
C ALA A 82 6.80 5.55 9.09
N TRP A 83 6.82 5.15 10.36
CA TRP A 83 7.19 3.78 10.75
C TRP A 83 6.28 2.73 10.12
N ARG A 84 4.96 2.96 10.17
CA ARG A 84 3.98 2.05 9.57
C ARG A 84 4.18 1.90 8.06
N PHE A 85 4.54 2.99 7.38
CA PHE A 85 4.81 2.95 5.95
C PHE A 85 6.17 2.32 5.61
N VAL A 86 7.20 2.48 6.44
CA VAL A 86 8.45 1.71 6.31
C VAL A 86 8.17 0.21 6.40
N GLU A 87 7.42 -0.21 7.42
CA GLU A 87 7.01 -1.61 7.58
C GLU A 87 6.21 -2.11 6.39
N SER A 88 5.23 -1.34 5.93
CA SER A 88 4.41 -1.66 4.75
C SER A 88 5.27 -1.83 3.49
N GLY A 89 6.21 -0.92 3.23
CA GLY A 89 7.11 -1.00 2.08
C GLY A 89 8.06 -2.20 2.14
N PHE A 90 8.58 -2.50 3.33
CA PHE A 90 9.41 -3.67 3.55
C PHE A 90 8.68 -4.98 3.24
N PHE A 91 7.49 -5.16 3.82
CA PHE A 91 6.68 -6.35 3.56
C PHE A 91 6.11 -6.41 2.15
N HIS A 92 5.87 -5.26 1.50
CA HIS A 92 5.45 -5.20 0.11
C HIS A 92 6.45 -5.93 -0.82
N ILE A 93 7.74 -5.73 -0.61
CA ILE A 93 8.79 -6.43 -1.37
C ILE A 93 8.83 -7.92 -1.02
N LEU A 94 8.78 -8.27 0.26
CA LEU A 94 8.92 -9.66 0.70
C LEU A 94 7.72 -10.54 0.37
N SER A 95 6.51 -9.96 0.34
CA SER A 95 5.27 -10.67 0.00
C SER A 95 4.93 -10.62 -1.50
N GLY A 96 5.52 -9.68 -2.26
CA GLY A 96 5.28 -9.51 -3.68
C GLY A 96 6.08 -10.50 -4.54
N ALA A 97 5.46 -11.59 -4.99
CA ALA A 97 6.12 -12.58 -5.85
C ALA A 97 6.74 -11.95 -7.11
N ASP A 98 6.07 -10.96 -7.69
CA ASP A 98 6.54 -10.25 -8.88
C ASP A 98 7.84 -9.49 -8.61
N HIS A 99 7.94 -8.82 -7.46
CA HIS A 99 9.14 -8.11 -7.04
C HIS A 99 10.30 -9.08 -6.78
N LEU A 100 10.04 -10.20 -6.11
CA LEU A 100 11.06 -11.21 -5.83
C LEU A 100 11.57 -11.86 -7.12
N LEU A 101 10.68 -12.22 -8.06
CA LEU A 101 11.06 -12.79 -9.37
C LEU A 101 11.82 -11.77 -10.21
N PHE A 102 11.36 -10.51 -10.23
CA PHE A 102 12.07 -9.44 -10.94
C PHE A 102 13.47 -9.22 -10.38
N LEU A 103 13.62 -9.13 -9.04
CA LEU A 103 14.91 -9.02 -8.37
C LEU A 103 15.82 -10.23 -8.68
N LEU A 104 15.27 -11.44 -8.65
CA LEU A 104 16.02 -12.64 -9.02
C LEU A 104 16.59 -12.52 -10.44
N CYS A 105 15.74 -12.18 -11.41
CA CYS A 105 16.18 -11.98 -12.80
C CYS A 105 17.23 -10.86 -12.92
N LEU A 106 17.09 -9.80 -12.12
CA LEU A 106 18.02 -8.68 -12.11
C LEU A 106 19.39 -9.07 -11.56
N VAL A 107 19.44 -9.95 -10.54
CA VAL A 107 20.66 -10.35 -9.82
C VAL A 107 21.51 -11.35 -10.62
N ILE A 108 20.89 -12.27 -11.35
CA ILE A 108 21.56 -13.40 -12.04
C ILE A 108 22.86 -13.00 -12.77
N PRO A 109 22.93 -11.90 -13.56
CA PRO A 109 24.16 -11.56 -14.28
C PRO A 109 25.22 -10.86 -13.42
N PHE A 110 24.93 -10.55 -12.16
CA PHE A 110 25.85 -9.84 -11.29
C PHE A 110 26.49 -10.79 -10.28
N ARG A 111 27.79 -10.60 -10.06
CA ARG A 111 28.57 -11.35 -9.06
C ARG A 111 28.92 -10.51 -7.82
N ARG A 112 28.52 -9.24 -7.81
CA ARG A 112 28.85 -8.29 -6.73
C ARG A 112 27.66 -7.41 -6.42
N ILE A 113 27.44 -7.11 -5.14
CA ILE A 113 26.32 -6.27 -4.68
C ILE A 113 26.47 -4.80 -5.12
N ARG A 114 27.68 -4.24 -5.09
CA ARG A 114 27.92 -2.80 -5.38
C ARG A 114 27.27 -2.30 -6.67
N PRO A 115 27.46 -2.92 -7.87
CA PRO A 115 26.79 -2.44 -9.07
C PRO A 115 25.27 -2.64 -9.03
N LEU A 116 24.76 -3.61 -8.26
CA LEU A 116 23.33 -3.85 -8.09
C LEU A 116 22.63 -2.74 -7.34
N ILE A 117 23.28 -2.12 -6.33
CA ILE A 117 22.67 -1.02 -5.56
C ILE A 117 22.16 0.07 -6.50
N GLY A 118 22.99 0.56 -7.43
CA GLY A 118 22.58 1.59 -8.37
C GLY A 118 21.43 1.19 -9.30
N VAL A 119 21.35 -0.09 -9.66
CA VAL A 119 20.26 -0.63 -10.52
C VAL A 119 18.96 -0.72 -9.73
N VAL A 120 19.03 -1.21 -8.48
CA VAL A 120 17.87 -1.33 -7.58
C VAL A 120 17.36 0.05 -7.18
N THR A 121 18.25 0.98 -6.82
CA THR A 121 17.86 2.35 -6.50
C THR A 121 17.21 3.06 -7.70
N ALA A 122 17.67 2.82 -8.93
CA ALA A 122 17.01 3.34 -10.14
C ALA A 122 15.58 2.82 -10.28
N PHE A 123 15.34 1.53 -9.98
CA PHE A 123 14.01 0.95 -9.93
C PHE A 123 13.16 1.64 -8.83
N THR A 124 13.69 1.78 -7.61
CA THR A 124 12.96 2.39 -6.48
C THR A 124 12.59 3.84 -6.77
N ILE A 125 13.49 4.63 -7.39
CA ILE A 125 13.21 6.01 -7.77
C ILE A 125 12.06 6.07 -8.78
N ALA A 126 12.10 5.26 -9.82
CA ALA A 126 11.06 5.21 -10.84
C ALA A 126 9.72 4.73 -10.26
N HIS A 127 9.75 3.68 -9.44
CA HIS A 127 8.59 3.17 -8.71
C HIS A 127 7.97 4.25 -7.82
N SER A 128 8.81 4.98 -7.08
CA SER A 128 8.38 6.08 -6.20
C SER A 128 7.68 7.20 -6.96
N LEU A 129 8.17 7.52 -8.16
CA LEU A 129 7.61 8.58 -9.00
C LEU A 129 6.18 8.24 -9.43
N THR A 130 5.95 7.03 -9.95
CA THR A 130 4.61 6.60 -10.39
C THR A 130 3.67 6.31 -9.21
N LEU A 131 4.20 5.82 -8.10
CA LEU A 131 3.45 5.68 -6.86
C LEU A 131 2.96 7.03 -6.35
N ALA A 132 3.82 8.04 -6.31
CA ALA A 132 3.45 9.40 -5.93
C ALA A 132 2.45 10.00 -6.93
N ALA A 133 2.67 9.84 -8.23
CA ALA A 133 1.71 10.29 -9.25
C ALA A 133 0.33 9.69 -9.02
N SER A 134 0.24 8.41 -8.71
CA SER A 134 -1.03 7.74 -8.39
C SER A 134 -1.67 8.26 -7.11
N ALA A 135 -0.88 8.49 -6.06
CA ALA A 135 -1.36 9.04 -4.79
C ALA A 135 -1.96 10.45 -4.94
N TYR A 136 -1.49 11.21 -5.93
CA TYR A 136 -2.04 12.52 -6.30
C TYR A 136 -3.16 12.45 -7.36
N GLY A 137 -3.68 11.26 -7.68
CA GLY A 137 -4.80 11.09 -8.60
C GLY A 137 -4.43 11.25 -10.08
N LEU A 138 -3.15 11.15 -10.44
CA LEU A 138 -2.69 11.25 -11.84
C LEU A 138 -2.75 9.91 -12.58
N ALA A 139 -3.03 8.80 -11.89
CA ALA A 139 -3.27 7.50 -12.53
C ALA A 139 -4.67 7.47 -13.16
N PRO A 140 -4.85 6.85 -14.33
CA PRO A 140 -6.16 6.70 -14.95
C PRO A 140 -7.11 5.88 -14.07
N ASP A 141 -8.30 6.43 -13.76
CA ASP A 141 -9.37 5.74 -13.05
C ASP A 141 -10.32 5.08 -14.06
N VAL A 142 -9.84 4.03 -14.71
CA VAL A 142 -10.59 3.26 -15.72
C VAL A 142 -10.35 1.77 -15.54
N GLY A 143 -11.40 0.96 -15.70
CA GLY A 143 -11.38 -0.47 -15.36
C GLY A 143 -10.37 -1.33 -16.12
N TRP A 144 -9.87 -0.88 -17.28
CA TRP A 144 -8.85 -1.61 -18.05
C TRP A 144 -7.42 -1.31 -17.59
N PHE A 145 -7.19 -0.23 -16.82
CA PHE A 145 -5.83 0.20 -16.43
C PHE A 145 -5.16 -0.78 -15.46
N PRO A 146 -5.80 -1.26 -14.37
CA PRO A 146 -5.18 -2.24 -13.48
C PRO A 146 -4.75 -3.53 -14.20
N PRO A 147 -5.60 -4.23 -14.98
CA PRO A 147 -5.17 -5.42 -15.71
C PRO A 147 -4.05 -5.18 -16.73
N LEU A 148 -4.01 -4.00 -17.34
CA LEU A 148 -2.91 -3.62 -18.22
C LEU A 148 -1.59 -3.54 -17.45
N ILE A 149 -1.58 -2.87 -16.29
CA ILE A 149 -0.37 -2.72 -15.47
C ILE A 149 0.11 -4.08 -14.96
N GLU A 150 -0.78 -4.94 -14.47
CA GLU A 150 -0.43 -6.30 -14.05
C GLU A 150 0.20 -7.11 -15.19
N THR A 151 -0.36 -7.00 -16.39
CA THR A 151 0.19 -7.64 -17.60
C THR A 151 1.59 -7.09 -17.93
N LEU A 152 1.80 -5.79 -17.85
CA LEU A 152 3.09 -5.17 -18.11
C LEU A 152 4.14 -5.54 -17.05
N ILE A 153 3.73 -5.71 -15.78
CA ILE A 153 4.59 -6.22 -14.71
C ILE A 153 5.06 -7.63 -15.06
N ALA A 154 4.13 -8.54 -15.39
CA ALA A 154 4.47 -9.91 -15.78
C ALA A 154 5.38 -9.94 -17.02
N LEU A 155 5.11 -9.14 -18.04
CA LEU A 155 5.95 -9.02 -19.24
C LEU A 155 7.34 -8.48 -18.91
N SER A 156 7.49 -7.58 -17.94
CA SER A 156 8.80 -7.08 -17.51
C SER A 156 9.69 -8.18 -16.93
N ILE A 157 9.09 -9.10 -16.16
CA ILE A 157 9.78 -10.26 -15.57
C ILE A 157 10.22 -11.22 -16.69
N VAL A 158 9.31 -11.54 -17.62
CA VAL A 158 9.62 -12.39 -18.79
C VAL A 158 10.74 -11.76 -19.62
N TRP A 159 10.69 -10.46 -19.88
CA TRP A 159 11.74 -9.75 -20.60
C TRP A 159 13.09 -9.89 -19.91
N MET A 160 13.17 -9.65 -18.60
CA MET A 160 14.41 -9.77 -17.84
C MET A 160 14.95 -11.21 -17.83
N ALA A 161 14.07 -12.20 -17.77
CA ALA A 161 14.45 -13.61 -17.86
C ALA A 161 15.04 -13.95 -19.24
N LEU A 162 14.39 -13.51 -20.33
CA LEU A 162 14.87 -13.70 -21.71
C LEU A 162 16.21 -12.97 -21.93
N GLU A 163 16.33 -11.74 -21.41
CA GLU A 163 17.57 -10.97 -21.49
C GLU A 163 18.75 -11.68 -20.81
N ASN A 164 18.51 -12.40 -19.72
CA ASN A 164 19.52 -13.21 -19.06
C ASN A 164 19.95 -14.45 -19.89
N ILE A 165 19.05 -15.00 -20.70
CA ILE A 165 19.33 -16.13 -21.58
C ILE A 165 20.13 -15.68 -22.81
N VAL A 166 19.71 -14.58 -23.43
CA VAL A 166 20.31 -14.07 -24.68
C VAL A 166 21.58 -13.26 -24.41
N GLY A 167 21.68 -12.57 -23.27
CA GLY A 167 22.88 -11.88 -22.82
C GLY A 167 23.28 -10.65 -23.64
N VAL A 168 22.32 -9.98 -24.28
CA VAL A 168 22.61 -8.88 -25.24
C VAL A 168 23.01 -7.59 -24.55
N THR A 169 22.39 -7.29 -23.39
CA THR A 169 22.59 -5.99 -22.73
C THR A 169 23.78 -5.98 -21.78
N PRO A 170 24.75 -5.05 -21.97
CA PRO A 170 25.84 -4.88 -21.03
C PRO A 170 25.34 -4.53 -19.61
N GLN A 171 26.01 -5.04 -18.58
CA GLN A 171 25.62 -4.82 -17.16
C GLN A 171 25.47 -3.36 -16.79
N ASN A 172 26.30 -2.47 -17.38
CA ASN A 172 26.28 -1.04 -17.11
C ASN A 172 25.05 -0.30 -17.68
N ARG A 173 24.22 -0.95 -18.51
CA ARG A 173 22.98 -0.39 -19.06
C ARG A 173 21.72 -0.97 -18.43
N ARG A 174 21.83 -1.97 -17.56
CA ARG A 174 20.65 -2.62 -16.93
C ARG A 174 19.84 -1.71 -16.03
N TRP A 175 20.44 -0.65 -15.51
CA TRP A 175 19.70 0.39 -14.76
C TRP A 175 18.59 1.05 -15.59
N MET A 176 18.73 1.12 -16.93
CA MET A 176 17.69 1.69 -17.80
C MET A 176 16.43 0.82 -17.82
N PHE A 177 16.59 -0.51 -17.86
CA PHE A 177 15.47 -1.44 -17.76
C PHE A 177 14.84 -1.37 -16.36
N ALA A 178 15.66 -1.35 -15.32
CA ALA A 178 15.18 -1.23 -13.95
C ALA A 178 14.37 0.05 -13.76
N LEU A 179 14.82 1.17 -14.31
CA LEU A 179 14.10 2.44 -14.28
C LEU A 179 12.76 2.35 -15.06
N GLY A 180 12.80 1.85 -16.31
CA GLY A 180 11.58 1.71 -17.12
C GLY A 180 10.54 0.78 -16.49
N PHE A 181 10.98 -0.37 -15.97
CA PHE A 181 10.08 -1.31 -15.31
C PHE A 181 9.63 -0.82 -13.94
N GLY A 182 10.48 -0.08 -13.22
CA GLY A 182 10.09 0.58 -11.97
C GLY A 182 8.90 1.52 -12.14
N LEU A 183 8.84 2.28 -13.25
CA LEU A 183 7.67 3.12 -13.57
C LEU A 183 6.39 2.30 -13.70
N VAL A 184 6.45 1.12 -14.32
CA VAL A 184 5.29 0.24 -14.47
C VAL A 184 4.88 -0.35 -13.11
N HIS A 185 5.84 -0.88 -12.35
CA HIS A 185 5.58 -1.52 -11.07
C HIS A 185 4.99 -0.56 -10.02
N GLY A 186 5.38 0.72 -10.05
CA GLY A 186 4.83 1.73 -9.12
C GLY A 186 3.33 2.00 -9.34
N PHE A 187 2.84 1.88 -10.58
CA PHE A 187 1.39 1.92 -10.82
C PHE A 187 0.68 0.68 -10.29
N GLY A 188 1.32 -0.50 -10.31
CA GLY A 188 0.71 -1.75 -9.81
C GLY A 188 0.31 -1.69 -8.34
N PHE A 189 1.15 -1.08 -7.50
CA PHE A 189 0.84 -0.92 -6.07
C PHE A 189 -0.20 0.17 -5.80
N SER A 190 -0.39 1.11 -6.72
CA SER A 190 -1.31 2.25 -6.52
C SER A 190 -2.74 1.82 -6.21
N PHE A 191 -3.19 0.68 -6.73
CA PHE A 191 -4.53 0.15 -6.50
C PHE A 191 -4.72 -0.35 -5.05
N ALA A 192 -3.69 -0.92 -4.43
CA ALA A 192 -3.69 -1.30 -3.02
C ALA A 192 -3.39 -0.11 -2.10
N LEU A 193 -2.72 0.93 -2.63
CA LEU A 193 -2.28 2.08 -1.87
C LEU A 193 -3.45 2.89 -1.29
N GLY A 194 -4.59 2.98 -1.99
CA GLY A 194 -5.77 3.71 -1.53
C GLY A 194 -6.20 3.30 -0.12
N GLN A 195 -6.20 2.00 0.17
CA GLN A 195 -6.51 1.46 1.51
C GLN A 195 -5.41 1.77 2.54
N THR A 196 -4.17 1.88 2.10
CA THR A 196 -3.03 2.15 2.99
C THR A 196 -2.89 3.65 3.28
N LEU A 197 -3.18 4.51 2.30
CA LEU A 197 -3.07 5.96 2.44
C LEU A 197 -4.00 6.56 3.49
N GLN A 198 -5.12 5.92 3.80
CA GLN A 198 -5.99 6.34 4.91
C GLN A 198 -5.23 6.46 6.24
N PHE A 199 -4.13 5.71 6.42
CA PHE A 199 -3.31 5.75 7.63
C PHE A 199 -2.19 6.82 7.60
N ALA A 200 -2.02 7.52 6.48
CA ALA A 200 -1.04 8.61 6.35
C ALA A 200 -1.48 9.89 7.08
N GLY A 201 -2.79 10.08 7.29
CA GLY A 201 -3.32 11.32 7.84
C GLY A 201 -2.97 12.52 6.97
N GLU A 202 -2.42 13.58 7.59
CA GLU A 202 -1.92 14.76 6.86
C GLU A 202 -0.48 14.59 6.32
N HIS A 203 0.15 13.43 6.60
CA HIS A 203 1.58 13.18 6.36
C HIS A 203 1.82 12.35 5.08
N LEU A 204 1.04 12.58 4.01
CA LEU A 204 1.09 11.80 2.78
C LEU A 204 2.52 11.70 2.20
N LEU A 205 3.18 12.83 2.01
CA LEU A 205 4.54 12.85 1.43
C LEU A 205 5.54 12.09 2.32
N THR A 206 5.50 12.33 3.63
CA THR A 206 6.35 11.61 4.60
C THR A 206 6.09 10.11 4.56
N SER A 207 4.83 9.71 4.45
CA SER A 207 4.42 8.30 4.37
C SER A 207 4.91 7.64 3.07
N LEU A 208 4.79 8.31 1.94
CA LEU A 208 5.30 7.80 0.66
C LEU A 208 6.83 7.67 0.65
N LEU A 209 7.56 8.64 1.19
CA LEU A 209 9.01 8.56 1.33
C LEU A 209 9.41 7.43 2.28
N ALA A 210 8.72 7.29 3.40
CA ALA A 210 8.94 6.22 4.37
C ALA A 210 8.67 4.84 3.76
N PHE A 211 7.60 4.69 2.97
CA PHE A 211 7.32 3.47 2.22
C PHE A 211 8.48 3.09 1.30
N ASN A 212 9.01 4.05 0.53
CA ASN A 212 10.14 3.80 -0.36
C ASN A 212 11.43 3.43 0.37
N VAL A 213 11.66 3.99 1.57
CA VAL A 213 12.75 3.52 2.46
C VAL A 213 12.54 2.06 2.85
N GLY A 214 11.31 1.66 3.18
CA GLY A 214 10.97 0.26 3.46
C GLY A 214 11.21 -0.66 2.26
N VAL A 215 10.80 -0.24 1.07
CA VAL A 215 11.05 -0.94 -0.21
C VAL A 215 12.55 -1.16 -0.41
N GLU A 216 13.37 -0.11 -0.28
CA GLU A 216 14.82 -0.20 -0.46
C GLU A 216 15.46 -1.16 0.55
N ILE A 217 15.05 -1.09 1.82
CA ILE A 217 15.53 -2.03 2.86
C ILE A 217 15.15 -3.47 2.50
N GLY A 218 13.91 -3.72 2.08
CA GLY A 218 13.44 -5.04 1.66
C GLY A 218 14.25 -5.60 0.48
N GLN A 219 14.48 -4.77 -0.53
CA GLN A 219 15.28 -5.13 -1.70
C GLN A 219 16.73 -5.44 -1.32
N LEU A 220 17.37 -4.61 -0.49
CA LEU A 220 18.74 -4.85 -0.02
C LEU A 220 18.84 -6.15 0.77
N LEU A 221 17.86 -6.47 1.61
CA LEU A 221 17.81 -7.76 2.32
C LEU A 221 17.76 -8.93 1.33
N VAL A 222 16.89 -8.86 0.33
CA VAL A 222 16.79 -9.89 -0.71
C VAL A 222 18.13 -10.04 -1.46
N LEU A 223 18.79 -8.93 -1.81
CA LEU A 223 20.09 -8.95 -2.48
C LEU A 223 21.18 -9.60 -1.63
N ILE A 224 21.22 -9.31 -0.31
CA ILE A 224 22.19 -9.91 0.62
C ILE A 224 22.05 -11.44 0.67
N VAL A 225 20.82 -11.94 0.51
CA VAL A 225 20.55 -13.39 0.49
C VAL A 225 20.82 -13.99 -0.89
N LEU A 226 20.35 -13.35 -1.97
CA LEU A 226 20.40 -13.91 -3.32
C LEU A 226 21.81 -13.87 -3.92
N VAL A 227 22.60 -12.79 -3.74
CA VAL A 227 23.91 -12.66 -4.39
C VAL A 227 24.91 -13.73 -3.95
N PRO A 228 25.01 -14.11 -2.65
CA PRO A 228 25.87 -15.20 -2.24
C PRO A 228 25.34 -16.60 -2.63
N ALA A 229 24.04 -16.75 -2.90
CA ALA A 229 23.41 -18.01 -3.24
C ALA A 229 23.55 -18.36 -4.75
N LEU A 230 23.91 -17.39 -5.59
CA LEU A 230 24.12 -17.51 -7.04
C LEU A 230 25.60 -17.49 -7.43
#